data_4bcab151a116c6cea64a20226f0aae04
#
_entry.id   4bcab151a116c6cea64a20226f0aae04
#
_cell.length_a   1.000
_cell.length_b   1.000
_cell.length_c   1.000
_cell.angle_alpha   90.00
_cell.angle_beta   90.00
_cell.angle_gamma   90.00
#
_symmetry.space_group_name_H-M   'P 1'
#
loop_
_entity.id
_entity.type
_entity.pdbx_description
1 polymer ?
#
loop_
_entity_poly.entity_id
_entity_poly.type
_entity_poly.pdbx_seq_one_letter_code
_entity_poly.pdbx_strand_id
1 'polypeptide(L)'
;MKHCINKYILGSLLFGAMTGVTSCNLDYNPVDTYSDITEGVQTNTGEKLEFQTKADVESALTAIYELMKNRMEHWYLDLLLIGDSHSDNAYGGTTDSQAMPFENNSIEGSSPILERDWNRYLEDVAQANRIICNIDKVPDDTFTETQRKTITAQAKIFRALIWFDMVRLWGNIPLITSIAPDITAENIDDIYDQYFPAQADAATVYKQIETDLIEALQYAPDNDPTDKTKFSKSVAKAMLAKIYAEKPLRDYSQVIKYCDLLEQDGFDLVEDFSDLWTLNDSGTDLKIRNTKESILEANFPSTGGNWCAWMFGRDLLNYDYSFTWAKWVTPSRDLINLFNRENDTKRLNESVVYYECDWSIYYPSNHYAFMYKCRAGVSSIIKLRYADLLLLKAEAYL
;
A
#
# COMPACT_ATOMS: atom_id res chain seq x y z
N MET A 1 -22.23 64.19 44.94
CA MET A 1 -22.12 63.11 43.95
C MET A 1 -21.37 63.45 42.63
N LYS A 2 -21.13 64.75 42.33
CA LYS A 2 -20.43 65.11 41.06
C LYS A 2 -18.89 65.12 41.17
N HIS A 3 -18.28 65.08 42.37
CA HIS A 3 -16.81 65.08 42.51
C HIS A 3 -16.12 63.72 42.58
N CYS A 4 -16.90 62.64 42.80
CA CYS A 4 -16.29 61.25 42.77
C CYS A 4 -16.18 60.66 41.40
N ILE A 5 -17.06 61.06 40.44
CA ILE A 5 -17.06 60.45 39.07
C ILE A 5 -15.84 60.91 38.28
N ASN A 6 -15.36 62.11 38.45
CA ASN A 6 -14.19 62.58 37.70
C ASN A 6 -12.83 61.94 38.13
N LYS A 7 -12.75 61.42 39.35
CA LYS A 7 -11.51 60.75 39.81
C LYS A 7 -11.39 59.32 39.22
N TYR A 8 -12.48 58.66 38.99
CA TYR A 8 -12.48 57.31 38.40
C TYR A 8 -12.28 57.33 36.88
N ILE A 9 -12.78 58.38 36.20
CA ILE A 9 -12.58 58.55 34.75
C ILE A 9 -11.10 58.92 34.45
N LEU A 10 -10.46 59.71 35.30
CA LEU A 10 -9.03 60.03 35.12
C LEU A 10 -8.12 58.81 35.43
N GLY A 11 -8.50 57.98 36.41
CA GLY A 11 -7.80 56.77 36.77
C GLY A 11 -7.91 55.68 35.68
N SER A 12 -9.05 55.55 35.07
CA SER A 12 -9.28 54.59 33.97
C SER A 12 -8.59 55.02 32.66
N LEU A 13 -8.49 56.31 32.39
CA LEU A 13 -7.72 56.81 31.23
C LEU A 13 -6.21 56.69 31.43
N LEU A 14 -5.67 56.80 32.65
CA LEU A 14 -4.25 56.54 32.93
C LEU A 14 -3.92 55.02 32.92
N PHE A 15 -4.84 54.15 33.32
CA PHE A 15 -4.62 52.69 33.24
C PHE A 15 -4.77 52.18 31.81
N GLY A 16 -5.61 52.79 30.98
CA GLY A 16 -5.73 52.47 29.54
C GLY A 16 -4.53 52.93 28.70
N ALA A 17 -3.82 53.99 29.16
CA ALA A 17 -2.63 54.49 28.48
C ALA A 17 -1.33 53.70 28.83
N MET A 18 -1.29 52.95 29.94
CA MET A 18 -0.15 52.10 30.31
C MET A 18 -0.21 50.68 29.74
N THR A 19 -1.37 50.24 29.24
CA THR A 19 -1.48 48.93 28.59
C THR A 19 -1.23 48.94 27.07
N GLY A 20 -0.99 50.12 26.50
CA GLY A 20 -0.81 50.30 25.05
C GLY A 20 0.63 50.30 24.54
N VAL A 21 1.62 49.98 25.39
CA VAL A 21 3.05 49.95 25.01
C VAL A 21 3.72 48.60 25.29
N THR A 22 2.95 47.52 25.38
CA THR A 22 3.55 46.25 25.06
C THR A 22 3.43 46.09 23.53
N SER A 23 4.34 46.73 22.80
CA SER A 23 4.66 46.33 21.45
C SER A 23 4.87 44.84 21.49
N CYS A 24 3.98 44.07 20.84
CA CYS A 24 4.29 42.72 20.47
C CYS A 24 5.62 42.84 19.73
N ASN A 25 6.64 42.24 20.26
CA ASN A 25 7.90 42.08 19.55
C ASN A 25 7.54 41.21 18.33
N LEU A 26 7.40 41.86 17.17
CA LEU A 26 7.15 41.21 15.89
C LEU A 26 8.41 40.47 15.36
N ASP A 27 9.55 40.61 16.09
CA ASP A 27 10.68 39.72 15.94
C ASP A 27 10.47 38.42 16.76
N TYR A 28 9.31 37.81 16.61
CA TYR A 28 9.16 36.39 16.89
C TYR A 28 9.93 35.67 15.75
N ASN A 29 11.19 35.40 15.98
CA ASN A 29 11.82 34.30 15.25
C ASN A 29 10.94 33.09 15.57
N PRO A 30 10.23 32.51 14.58
CA PRO A 30 9.60 31.23 14.83
C PRO A 30 10.72 30.37 15.41
N VAL A 31 10.59 29.95 16.64
CA VAL A 31 11.40 28.87 17.17
C VAL A 31 10.94 27.70 16.32
N ASP A 32 11.64 27.51 15.19
CA ASP A 32 11.53 26.29 14.43
C ASP A 32 11.76 25.19 15.43
N THR A 33 10.70 24.48 15.75
CA THR A 33 10.75 23.28 16.59
C THR A 33 11.50 22.14 15.90
N TYR A 34 12.01 22.40 14.72
CA TYR A 34 13.01 21.60 14.05
C TYR A 34 14.36 21.90 14.74
N SER A 35 14.78 20.97 15.60
CA SER A 35 16.12 21.01 16.16
C SER A 35 17.17 21.00 15.05
N ASP A 36 18.36 21.54 15.31
CA ASP A 36 19.53 21.48 14.40
C ASP A 36 19.83 20.05 13.89
N ILE A 37 19.24 19.03 14.52
CA ILE A 37 19.30 17.61 14.14
C ILE A 37 18.42 17.32 12.91
N THR A 38 17.38 18.12 12.64
CA THR A 38 16.48 17.94 11.48
C THR A 38 16.85 18.86 10.31
N GLU A 39 17.73 19.83 10.51
CA GLU A 39 18.33 20.55 9.41
C GLU A 39 19.42 19.69 8.78
N GLY A 40 19.17 19.18 7.58
CA GLY A 40 20.18 18.44 6.82
C GLY A 40 21.47 19.26 6.68
N VAL A 41 22.63 18.59 6.68
CA VAL A 41 23.91 19.26 6.43
C VAL A 41 23.82 19.90 5.04
N GLN A 42 24.17 21.17 4.95
CA GLN A 42 24.26 21.83 3.66
C GLN A 42 25.52 21.36 2.93
N THR A 43 25.39 21.12 1.65
CA THR A 43 26.57 20.97 0.77
C THR A 43 27.38 22.26 0.76
N ASN A 44 28.60 22.21 0.25
CA ASN A 44 29.40 23.41 0.01
C ASN A 44 28.71 24.43 -0.90
N THR A 45 27.62 24.07 -1.57
CA THR A 45 26.78 24.92 -2.41
C THR A 45 25.58 25.50 -1.65
N GLY A 46 25.39 25.17 -0.37
CA GLY A 46 24.24 25.60 0.42
C GLY A 46 22.95 24.79 0.19
N GLU A 47 22.98 23.75 -0.66
CA GLU A 47 21.84 22.88 -0.91
C GLU A 47 21.60 21.93 0.28
N LYS A 48 20.38 21.91 0.82
CA LYS A 48 19.99 20.98 1.87
C LYS A 48 19.84 19.58 1.28
N LEU A 49 20.59 18.62 1.78
CA LEU A 49 20.53 17.23 1.34
C LEU A 49 19.46 16.46 2.11
N GLU A 50 18.67 15.67 1.38
CA GLU A 50 17.66 14.78 1.95
C GLU A 50 18.27 13.64 2.77
N PHE A 51 19.40 13.11 2.33
CA PHE A 51 20.15 12.03 2.99
C PHE A 51 21.62 12.39 3.12
N GLN A 52 22.22 12.04 4.26
CA GLN A 52 23.62 12.32 4.58
C GLN A 52 24.49 11.08 4.38
N THR A 53 23.96 9.92 4.75
CA THR A 53 24.67 8.66 4.84
C THR A 53 23.92 7.56 4.15
N LYS A 54 24.61 6.45 3.84
CA LYS A 54 24.00 5.21 3.41
C LYS A 54 22.94 4.73 4.38
N ALA A 55 23.16 4.86 5.69
CA ALA A 55 22.22 4.41 6.73
C ALA A 55 20.88 5.16 6.67
N ASP A 56 20.90 6.44 6.30
CA ASP A 56 19.65 7.22 6.13
C ASP A 56 18.81 6.67 4.98
N VAL A 57 19.45 6.34 3.86
CA VAL A 57 18.78 5.75 2.69
C VAL A 57 18.26 4.33 2.99
N GLU A 58 19.05 3.51 3.70
CA GLU A 58 18.62 2.16 4.13
C GLU A 58 17.43 2.24 5.10
N SER A 59 17.40 3.25 5.96
CA SER A 59 16.27 3.51 6.84
C SER A 59 15.02 3.93 6.06
N ALA A 60 15.17 4.79 5.04
CA ALA A 60 14.08 5.17 4.15
C ALA A 60 13.56 3.97 3.33
N LEU A 61 14.44 3.09 2.84
CA LEU A 61 14.03 1.85 2.17
C LEU A 61 13.28 0.91 3.13
N THR A 62 13.74 0.78 4.37
CA THR A 62 13.04 -0.01 5.40
C THR A 62 11.63 0.55 5.66
N ALA A 63 11.50 1.86 5.72
CA ALA A 63 10.20 2.52 5.88
C ALA A 63 9.23 2.17 4.74
N ILE A 64 9.70 2.09 3.49
CA ILE A 64 8.89 1.65 2.34
C ILE A 64 8.35 0.22 2.56
N TYR A 65 9.17 -0.72 3.02
CA TYR A 65 8.72 -2.08 3.33
C TYR A 65 7.67 -2.12 4.44
N GLU A 66 7.82 -1.26 5.45
CA GLU A 66 6.85 -1.16 6.55
C GLU A 66 5.50 -0.55 6.08
N LEU A 67 5.49 0.32 5.05
CA LEU A 67 4.23 0.85 4.50
C LEU A 67 3.29 -0.26 4.03
N MET A 68 3.80 -1.31 3.38
CA MET A 68 3.01 -2.46 2.93
C MET A 68 2.34 -3.21 4.09
N LYS A 69 2.89 -3.17 5.31
CA LYS A 69 2.32 -3.81 6.50
C LYS A 69 1.44 -2.87 7.31
N ASN A 70 1.84 -1.61 7.40
CA ASN A 70 1.18 -0.64 8.27
C ASN A 70 0.00 0.08 7.62
N ARG A 71 -0.07 0.04 6.28
CA ARG A 71 -1.13 0.64 5.46
C ARG A 71 -1.91 -0.42 4.70
N MET A 72 -2.42 -1.44 5.43
CA MET A 72 -3.04 -2.62 4.84
C MET A 72 -4.28 -2.31 3.99
N GLU A 73 -4.98 -1.20 4.27
CA GLU A 73 -6.22 -0.85 3.59
C GLU A 73 -6.02 -0.81 2.08
N HIS A 74 -5.31 0.18 1.55
CA HIS A 74 -5.12 0.32 0.11
C HIS A 74 -4.18 -0.72 -0.51
N TRP A 75 -3.30 -1.36 0.29
CA TRP A 75 -2.42 -2.41 -0.21
C TRP A 75 -3.12 -3.76 -0.40
N TYR A 76 -4.14 -4.07 0.40
CA TYR A 76 -4.77 -5.41 0.41
C TYR A 76 -6.27 -5.39 0.64
N LEU A 77 -6.77 -4.70 1.67
CA LEU A 77 -8.14 -4.87 2.15
C LEU A 77 -9.15 -4.29 1.16
N ASP A 78 -8.90 -3.06 0.73
CA ASP A 78 -9.81 -2.35 -0.17
C ASP A 78 -9.73 -2.91 -1.59
N LEU A 79 -8.59 -3.49 -1.99
CA LEU A 79 -8.49 -4.23 -3.25
C LEU A 79 -9.39 -5.47 -3.28
N LEU A 80 -9.56 -6.16 -2.14
CA LEU A 80 -10.54 -7.25 -2.02
C LEU A 80 -11.98 -6.72 -2.09
N LEU A 81 -12.26 -5.62 -1.42
CA LEU A 81 -13.57 -4.98 -1.48
C LEU A 81 -13.89 -4.50 -2.90
N ILE A 82 -13.00 -3.74 -3.52
CA ILE A 82 -13.20 -3.15 -4.85
C ILE A 82 -13.22 -4.23 -5.94
N GLY A 83 -12.38 -5.26 -5.83
CA GLY A 83 -12.27 -6.34 -6.80
C GLY A 83 -13.29 -7.45 -6.60
N ASP A 84 -13.23 -8.14 -5.47
CA ASP A 84 -14.03 -9.35 -5.26
C ASP A 84 -15.52 -9.06 -5.03
N SER A 85 -15.87 -7.97 -4.34
CA SER A 85 -17.31 -7.64 -4.15
C SER A 85 -17.99 -7.09 -5.40
N HIS A 86 -17.25 -6.63 -6.42
CA HIS A 86 -17.78 -6.32 -7.74
C HIS A 86 -17.97 -7.55 -8.62
N SER A 87 -17.47 -8.71 -8.20
CA SER A 87 -17.58 -9.96 -8.92
C SER A 87 -18.60 -10.89 -8.26
N ASP A 88 -18.94 -11.99 -8.95
CA ASP A 88 -19.82 -13.02 -8.40
C ASP A 88 -19.14 -13.86 -7.30
N ASN A 89 -17.87 -13.58 -6.96
CA ASN A 89 -17.09 -14.35 -5.99
C ASN A 89 -17.37 -13.96 -4.53
N ALA A 90 -17.81 -12.73 -4.27
CA ALA A 90 -18.03 -12.25 -2.93
C ALA A 90 -19.21 -11.27 -2.82
N TYR A 91 -19.74 -11.15 -1.60
CA TYR A 91 -20.63 -10.07 -1.20
C TYR A 91 -19.84 -8.99 -0.47
N GLY A 92 -20.18 -7.73 -0.66
CA GLY A 92 -19.62 -6.60 0.09
C GLY A 92 -20.40 -6.39 1.39
N GLY A 93 -19.78 -6.23 2.48
CA GLY A 93 -20.23 -5.96 3.84
C GLY A 93 -21.73 -6.03 4.17
N THR A 94 -22.08 -6.51 5.30
CA THR A 94 -23.50 -6.74 5.66
C THR A 94 -24.20 -5.50 6.17
N THR A 95 -23.50 -4.58 6.82
CA THR A 95 -24.07 -3.42 7.50
C THR A 95 -23.27 -2.13 7.30
N ASP A 96 -22.08 -2.22 6.75
CA ASP A 96 -21.21 -1.07 6.54
C ASP A 96 -21.65 -0.26 5.31
N SER A 97 -22.10 0.96 5.53
CA SER A 97 -22.55 1.87 4.47
C SER A 97 -21.44 2.29 3.51
N GLN A 98 -20.16 2.12 3.88
CA GLN A 98 -19.03 2.43 3.01
C GLN A 98 -18.70 1.24 2.09
N ALA A 99 -18.94 0.00 2.53
CA ALA A 99 -18.69 -1.21 1.76
C ALA A 99 -19.83 -1.58 0.78
N MET A 100 -21.09 -1.37 1.18
CA MET A 100 -22.27 -1.71 0.37
C MET A 100 -22.29 -1.10 -1.04
N PRO A 101 -21.83 0.16 -1.27
CA PRO A 101 -21.80 0.72 -2.61
C PRO A 101 -20.95 -0.07 -3.61
N PHE A 102 -19.90 -0.76 -3.16
CA PHE A 102 -19.05 -1.57 -4.03
C PHE A 102 -19.81 -2.80 -4.55
N GLU A 103 -20.56 -3.53 -3.71
CA GLU A 103 -21.40 -4.65 -4.14
C GLU A 103 -22.54 -4.21 -5.04
N ASN A 104 -23.19 -3.10 -4.68
CA ASN A 104 -24.38 -2.61 -5.39
C ASN A 104 -24.03 -1.83 -6.67
N ASN A 105 -22.77 -1.66 -7.01
CA ASN A 105 -22.31 -0.81 -8.12
C ASN A 105 -22.86 0.62 -8.06
N SER A 106 -22.95 1.18 -6.85
CA SER A 106 -23.45 2.54 -6.58
C SER A 106 -22.36 3.44 -5.96
N ILE A 107 -21.11 3.21 -6.36
CA ILE A 107 -19.94 3.96 -5.85
C ILE A 107 -20.02 5.40 -6.37
N GLU A 108 -19.87 6.35 -5.48
CA GLU A 108 -19.81 7.78 -5.79
C GLU A 108 -18.38 8.32 -5.66
N GLY A 109 -18.08 9.41 -6.38
CA GLY A 109 -16.78 10.09 -6.30
C GLY A 109 -16.44 10.66 -4.93
N SER A 110 -17.43 10.76 -4.01
CA SER A 110 -17.27 11.16 -2.62
C SER A 110 -16.96 9.99 -1.67
N SER A 111 -16.70 8.80 -2.18
CA SER A 111 -16.38 7.62 -1.35
C SER A 111 -15.13 7.88 -0.49
N PRO A 112 -15.23 7.82 0.85
CA PRO A 112 -14.11 8.08 1.74
C PRO A 112 -13.03 6.99 1.64
N ILE A 113 -13.38 5.77 1.19
CA ILE A 113 -12.43 4.70 0.91
C ILE A 113 -11.55 5.09 -0.28
N LEU A 114 -12.17 5.49 -1.40
CA LEU A 114 -11.43 5.87 -2.60
C LEU A 114 -10.57 7.12 -2.40
N GLU A 115 -11.08 8.13 -1.66
CA GLU A 115 -10.31 9.34 -1.33
C GLU A 115 -9.10 9.02 -0.46
N ARG A 116 -9.28 8.21 0.59
CA ARG A 116 -8.18 7.76 1.45
C ARG A 116 -7.12 7.01 0.65
N ASP A 117 -7.53 6.06 -0.18
CA ASP A 117 -6.62 5.20 -0.93
C ASP A 117 -5.84 6.01 -1.97
N TRP A 118 -6.51 6.92 -2.68
CA TRP A 118 -5.86 7.84 -3.61
C TRP A 118 -4.74 8.63 -2.93
N ASN A 119 -5.03 9.26 -1.79
CA ASN A 119 -4.06 10.05 -1.06
C ASN A 119 -2.88 9.19 -0.56
N ARG A 120 -3.15 8.00 -0.03
CA ARG A 120 -2.11 7.10 0.47
C ARG A 120 -1.22 6.57 -0.65
N TYR A 121 -1.77 6.23 -1.80
CA TYR A 121 -0.95 5.84 -2.95
C TYR A 121 -0.03 6.97 -3.42
N LEU A 122 -0.51 8.21 -3.47
CA LEU A 122 0.33 9.36 -3.82
C LEU A 122 1.43 9.62 -2.79
N GLU A 123 1.13 9.48 -1.50
CA GLU A 123 2.14 9.54 -0.43
C GLU A 123 3.19 8.43 -0.58
N ASP A 124 2.79 7.22 -0.90
CA ASP A 124 3.70 6.09 -1.09
C ASP A 124 4.60 6.31 -2.33
N VAL A 125 4.06 6.86 -3.44
CA VAL A 125 4.87 7.29 -4.60
C VAL A 125 5.90 8.35 -4.18
N ALA A 126 5.53 9.31 -3.35
CA ALA A 126 6.44 10.33 -2.86
C ALA A 126 7.60 9.72 -2.05
N GLN A 127 7.35 8.69 -1.21
CA GLN A 127 8.42 8.00 -0.48
C GLN A 127 9.40 7.27 -1.43
N ALA A 128 8.90 6.65 -2.50
CA ALA A 128 9.77 6.07 -3.53
C ALA A 128 10.62 7.13 -4.22
N ASN A 129 9.99 8.24 -4.66
CA ASN A 129 10.67 9.34 -5.32
C ASN A 129 11.73 9.99 -4.42
N ARG A 130 11.45 10.09 -3.11
CA ARG A 130 12.40 10.61 -2.13
C ARG A 130 13.73 9.86 -2.18
N ILE A 131 13.71 8.54 -2.31
CA ILE A 131 14.93 7.74 -2.47
C ILE A 131 15.50 7.93 -3.88
N ILE A 132 14.71 7.71 -4.92
CA ILE A 132 15.17 7.67 -6.31
C ILE A 132 15.84 8.99 -6.73
N CYS A 133 15.28 10.14 -6.31
CA CYS A 133 15.78 11.46 -6.72
C CYS A 133 16.97 11.98 -5.90
N ASN A 134 17.24 11.41 -4.74
CA ASN A 134 18.26 11.95 -3.82
C ASN A 134 19.42 10.99 -3.53
N ILE A 135 19.30 9.70 -3.84
CA ILE A 135 20.31 8.70 -3.47
C ILE A 135 21.70 9.00 -4.04
N ASP A 136 21.76 9.56 -5.26
CA ASP A 136 23.04 9.88 -5.92
C ASP A 136 23.72 11.13 -5.33
N LYS A 137 22.98 11.97 -4.60
CA LYS A 137 23.49 13.17 -3.94
C LYS A 137 24.12 12.89 -2.57
N VAL A 138 23.99 11.66 -2.04
CA VAL A 138 24.48 11.30 -0.70
C VAL A 138 26.02 11.39 -0.65
N PRO A 139 26.62 12.21 0.24
CA PRO A 139 28.05 12.46 0.27
C PRO A 139 28.83 11.39 1.07
N ASP A 140 28.46 10.13 0.98
CA ASP A 140 29.06 9.00 1.70
C ASP A 140 29.92 8.17 0.74
N ASP A 141 31.24 8.30 0.84
CA ASP A 141 32.21 7.60 -0.02
C ASP A 141 32.20 6.08 0.17
N THR A 142 31.64 5.60 1.29
CA THR A 142 31.46 4.14 1.54
C THR A 142 30.24 3.58 0.85
N PHE A 143 29.34 4.43 0.39
CA PHE A 143 28.13 4.06 -0.33
C PHE A 143 28.41 3.87 -1.81
N THR A 144 28.73 2.64 -2.20
CA THR A 144 29.12 2.30 -3.56
C THR A 144 28.01 2.50 -4.58
N GLU A 145 28.36 2.74 -5.84
CA GLU A 145 27.42 2.88 -6.95
C GLU A 145 26.50 1.63 -7.09
N THR A 146 27.04 0.43 -6.91
CA THR A 146 26.25 -0.81 -6.95
C THR A 146 25.19 -0.82 -5.86
N GLN A 147 25.52 -0.42 -4.64
CA GLN A 147 24.57 -0.35 -3.54
C GLN A 147 23.48 0.70 -3.80
N ARG A 148 23.85 1.87 -4.34
CA ARG A 148 22.88 2.91 -4.73
C ARG A 148 21.89 2.37 -5.77
N LYS A 149 22.39 1.74 -6.82
CA LYS A 149 21.56 1.12 -7.87
C LYS A 149 20.65 0.03 -7.34
N THR A 150 21.16 -0.80 -6.40
CA THR A 150 20.34 -1.86 -5.78
C THR A 150 19.18 -1.29 -4.96
N ILE A 151 19.41 -0.22 -4.21
CA ILE A 151 18.33 0.43 -3.43
C ILE A 151 17.36 1.15 -4.37
N THR A 152 17.87 1.89 -5.37
CA THR A 152 17.04 2.54 -6.40
C THR A 152 16.14 1.54 -7.11
N ALA A 153 16.66 0.36 -7.47
CA ALA A 153 15.87 -0.68 -8.12
C ALA A 153 14.70 -1.17 -7.24
N GLN A 154 14.93 -1.33 -5.94
CA GLN A 154 13.88 -1.72 -5.01
C GLN A 154 12.80 -0.63 -4.86
N ALA A 155 13.21 0.65 -4.78
CA ALA A 155 12.28 1.78 -4.73
C ALA A 155 11.46 1.90 -6.04
N LYS A 156 12.05 1.59 -7.21
CA LYS A 156 11.34 1.54 -8.50
C LYS A 156 10.33 0.40 -8.56
N ILE A 157 10.64 -0.79 -8.06
CA ILE A 157 9.68 -1.89 -7.97
C ILE A 157 8.49 -1.49 -7.08
N PHE A 158 8.74 -0.89 -5.93
CA PHE A 158 7.70 -0.40 -5.04
C PHE A 158 6.79 0.63 -5.75
N ARG A 159 7.38 1.63 -6.43
CA ARG A 159 6.64 2.64 -7.20
C ARG A 159 5.82 2.02 -8.33
N ALA A 160 6.38 1.04 -9.03
CA ALA A 160 5.70 0.32 -10.10
C ALA A 160 4.47 -0.46 -9.60
N LEU A 161 4.56 -1.11 -8.42
CA LEU A 161 3.41 -1.77 -7.77
C LEU A 161 2.28 -0.80 -7.49
N ILE A 162 2.61 0.39 -6.96
CA ILE A 162 1.62 1.44 -6.65
C ILE A 162 0.93 1.93 -7.92
N TRP A 163 1.70 2.33 -8.94
CA TRP A 163 1.12 2.82 -10.17
C TRP A 163 0.29 1.76 -10.91
N PHE A 164 0.68 0.49 -10.80
CA PHE A 164 -0.11 -0.60 -11.37
C PHE A 164 -1.48 -0.73 -10.71
N ASP A 165 -1.55 -0.66 -9.38
CA ASP A 165 -2.83 -0.66 -8.66
C ASP A 165 -3.63 0.61 -8.98
N MET A 166 -3.01 1.80 -8.95
CA MET A 166 -3.67 3.07 -9.24
C MET A 166 -4.24 3.13 -10.66
N VAL A 167 -3.47 2.77 -11.68
CA VAL A 167 -3.93 2.87 -13.08
C VAL A 167 -5.08 1.90 -13.37
N ARG A 168 -5.13 0.77 -12.69
CA ARG A 168 -6.24 -0.18 -12.80
C ARG A 168 -7.51 0.30 -12.10
N LEU A 169 -7.37 1.04 -11.00
CA LEU A 169 -8.50 1.56 -10.23
C LEU A 169 -9.08 2.84 -10.85
N TRP A 170 -8.25 3.76 -11.32
CA TRP A 170 -8.68 5.10 -11.77
C TRP A 170 -8.43 5.40 -13.25
N GLY A 171 -7.71 4.56 -13.96
CA GLY A 171 -7.34 4.81 -15.37
C GLY A 171 -6.25 5.87 -15.50
N ASN A 172 -6.63 7.12 -15.76
CA ASN A 172 -5.68 8.21 -15.84
C ASN A 172 -5.30 8.67 -14.42
N ILE A 173 -4.00 8.83 -14.18
CA ILE A 173 -3.46 9.21 -12.86
C ILE A 173 -2.31 10.21 -13.01
N PRO A 174 -1.99 11.03 -11.99
CA PRO A 174 -0.79 11.84 -11.99
C PRO A 174 0.47 10.98 -12.03
N LEU A 175 1.33 11.21 -13.02
CA LEU A 175 2.59 10.48 -13.17
C LEU A 175 3.73 11.30 -12.56
N ILE A 176 3.96 11.14 -11.26
CA ILE A 176 4.92 11.92 -10.48
C ILE A 176 6.23 11.14 -10.36
N THR A 177 7.27 11.57 -11.09
CA THR A 177 8.59 10.91 -11.09
C THR A 177 9.69 11.75 -10.44
N SER A 178 9.37 12.97 -10.01
CA SER A 178 10.30 13.93 -9.40
C SER A 178 9.75 14.43 -8.06
N ILE A 179 10.57 15.18 -7.36
CA ILE A 179 10.20 15.89 -6.13
C ILE A 179 10.06 17.37 -6.52
N ALA A 180 8.92 17.97 -6.18
CA ALA A 180 8.74 19.40 -6.36
C ALA A 180 9.64 20.15 -5.36
N PRO A 181 10.26 21.29 -5.77
CA PRO A 181 11.03 22.12 -4.86
C PRO A 181 10.11 22.80 -3.84
N ASP A 182 10.69 23.29 -2.75
CA ASP A 182 9.94 24.02 -1.72
C ASP A 182 9.25 25.25 -2.33
N ILE A 183 8.01 25.50 -1.87
CA ILE A 183 7.22 26.66 -2.33
C ILE A 183 7.79 27.91 -1.66
N THR A 184 8.14 28.90 -2.49
CA THR A 184 8.49 30.24 -2.04
C THR A 184 7.61 31.28 -2.73
N ALA A 185 7.61 32.52 -2.21
CA ALA A 185 6.85 33.60 -2.85
C ALA A 185 7.31 33.91 -4.27
N GLU A 186 8.59 33.62 -4.57
CA GLU A 186 9.23 33.90 -5.85
C GLU A 186 8.96 32.81 -6.91
N ASN A 187 8.71 31.55 -6.50
CA ASN A 187 8.64 30.41 -7.43
C ASN A 187 7.24 29.75 -7.54
N ILE A 188 6.26 30.17 -6.74
CA ILE A 188 4.96 29.50 -6.68
C ILE A 188 4.27 29.37 -8.04
N ASP A 189 4.34 30.37 -8.87
CA ASP A 189 3.72 30.38 -10.21
C ASP A 189 4.44 29.41 -11.17
N ASP A 190 5.75 29.25 -11.02
CA ASP A 190 6.58 28.39 -11.88
C ASP A 190 6.51 26.91 -11.53
N ILE A 191 6.19 26.57 -10.26
CA ILE A 191 6.19 25.20 -9.76
C ILE A 191 4.78 24.66 -9.50
N TYR A 192 3.73 25.46 -9.75
CA TYR A 192 2.35 25.07 -9.48
C TYR A 192 1.99 23.72 -10.11
N ASP A 193 2.34 23.50 -11.38
CA ASP A 193 2.07 22.26 -12.09
C ASP A 193 2.83 21.04 -11.54
N GLN A 194 3.90 21.26 -10.77
CA GLN A 194 4.62 20.16 -10.10
C GLN A 194 3.91 19.69 -8.84
N TYR A 195 3.18 20.59 -8.17
CA TYR A 195 2.35 20.25 -7.02
C TYR A 195 0.97 19.71 -7.41
N PHE A 196 0.44 20.18 -8.55
CA PHE A 196 -0.87 19.78 -9.07
C PHE A 196 -0.73 19.27 -10.52
N PRO A 197 0.03 18.18 -10.73
CA PRO A 197 0.27 17.67 -12.06
C PRO A 197 -1.02 17.17 -12.72
N ALA A 198 -1.13 17.41 -14.02
CA ALA A 198 -2.20 16.83 -14.81
C ALA A 198 -2.12 15.29 -14.79
N GLN A 199 -3.27 14.64 -14.94
CA GLN A 199 -3.32 13.20 -15.09
C GLN A 199 -2.70 12.77 -16.43
N ALA A 200 -1.79 11.81 -16.40
CA ALA A 200 -1.30 11.11 -17.58
C ALA A 200 -2.30 10.03 -18.01
N ASP A 201 -2.37 9.74 -19.29
CA ASP A 201 -3.16 8.62 -19.79
C ASP A 201 -2.57 7.26 -19.35
N ALA A 202 -3.44 6.24 -19.28
CA ALA A 202 -3.06 4.92 -18.81
C ALA A 202 -1.87 4.34 -19.61
N ALA A 203 -1.79 4.55 -20.93
CA ALA A 203 -0.69 4.01 -21.75
C ALA A 203 0.66 4.61 -21.35
N THR A 204 0.69 5.91 -21.08
CA THR A 204 1.88 6.61 -20.58
C THR A 204 2.30 6.09 -19.21
N VAL A 205 1.34 5.84 -18.30
CA VAL A 205 1.62 5.26 -16.98
C VAL A 205 2.19 3.85 -17.10
N TYR A 206 1.57 2.98 -17.89
CA TYR A 206 2.09 1.62 -18.13
C TYR A 206 3.51 1.62 -18.72
N LYS A 207 3.81 2.58 -19.61
CA LYS A 207 5.15 2.71 -20.18
C LYS A 207 6.19 3.12 -19.13
N GLN A 208 5.84 3.96 -18.18
CA GLN A 208 6.72 4.31 -17.06
C GLN A 208 6.92 3.14 -16.10
N ILE A 209 5.85 2.37 -15.81
CA ILE A 209 5.94 1.13 -15.02
C ILE A 209 6.91 0.15 -15.69
N GLU A 210 6.78 -0.07 -16.99
CA GLU A 210 7.68 -0.92 -17.78
C GLU A 210 9.13 -0.43 -17.65
N THR A 211 9.37 0.86 -17.80
CA THR A 211 10.72 1.45 -17.69
C THR A 211 11.33 1.19 -16.32
N ASP A 212 10.60 1.47 -15.24
CA ASP A 212 11.06 1.24 -13.86
C ASP A 212 11.42 -0.23 -13.61
N LEU A 213 10.57 -1.15 -14.08
CA LEU A 213 10.76 -2.59 -13.88
C LEU A 213 11.94 -3.15 -14.70
N ILE A 214 12.10 -2.71 -15.95
CA ILE A 214 13.23 -3.12 -16.79
C ILE A 214 14.56 -2.65 -16.20
N GLU A 215 14.64 -1.42 -15.72
CA GLU A 215 15.82 -0.92 -15.03
C GLU A 215 16.07 -1.66 -13.72
N ALA A 216 15.02 -1.96 -12.96
CA ALA A 216 15.12 -2.71 -11.71
C ALA A 216 15.67 -4.13 -11.93
N LEU A 217 15.34 -4.80 -13.02
CA LEU A 217 15.88 -6.13 -13.35
C LEU A 217 17.41 -6.20 -13.39
N GLN A 218 18.08 -5.07 -13.65
CA GLN A 218 19.54 -5.04 -13.75
C GLN A 218 20.20 -5.05 -12.35
N TYR A 219 19.57 -4.45 -11.36
CA TYR A 219 20.22 -4.12 -10.08
C TYR A 219 19.47 -4.59 -8.83
N ALA A 220 18.19 -4.96 -8.93
CA ALA A 220 17.45 -5.50 -7.79
C ALA A 220 18.11 -6.78 -7.28
N PRO A 221 17.97 -7.12 -5.99
CA PRO A 221 18.48 -8.38 -5.46
C PRO A 221 17.83 -9.58 -6.17
N ASP A 222 18.57 -10.67 -6.24
CA ASP A 222 18.03 -11.93 -6.71
C ASP A 222 16.95 -12.46 -5.75
N ASN A 223 16.17 -13.44 -6.21
CA ASN A 223 15.18 -14.09 -5.36
C ASN A 223 15.86 -14.83 -4.20
N ASP A 224 15.42 -14.53 -2.98
CA ASP A 224 15.76 -15.33 -1.80
C ASP A 224 14.62 -16.32 -1.52
N PRO A 225 14.85 -17.64 -1.61
CA PRO A 225 13.80 -18.62 -1.33
C PRO A 225 13.34 -18.62 0.15
N THR A 226 14.12 -18.02 1.04
CA THR A 226 13.81 -17.97 2.48
C THR A 226 13.19 -16.64 2.93
N ASP A 227 13.21 -15.61 2.07
CA ASP A 227 12.62 -14.29 2.35
C ASP A 227 11.92 -13.72 1.11
N LYS A 228 10.61 -13.91 1.02
CA LYS A 228 9.75 -13.39 -0.05
C LYS A 228 9.22 -11.98 0.25
N THR A 229 9.72 -11.31 1.26
CA THR A 229 9.29 -9.94 1.61
C THR A 229 10.03 -8.87 0.82
N LYS A 230 11.05 -9.22 0.03
CA LYS A 230 11.95 -8.27 -0.66
C LYS A 230 11.52 -7.98 -2.10
N PHE A 231 11.72 -6.72 -2.52
CA PHE A 231 11.55 -6.31 -3.92
C PHE A 231 12.71 -6.84 -4.77
N SER A 232 12.57 -8.07 -5.19
CA SER A 232 13.59 -8.82 -5.95
C SER A 232 13.38 -8.72 -7.46
N LYS A 233 14.36 -9.20 -8.24
CA LYS A 233 14.21 -9.38 -9.69
C LYS A 233 13.00 -10.24 -10.05
N SER A 234 12.62 -11.22 -9.22
CA SER A 234 11.46 -12.06 -9.47
C SER A 234 10.14 -11.28 -9.30
N VAL A 235 10.08 -10.33 -8.36
CA VAL A 235 8.94 -9.39 -8.24
C VAL A 235 8.84 -8.54 -9.52
N ALA A 236 9.97 -8.01 -10.02
CA ALA A 236 9.97 -7.25 -11.27
C ALA A 236 9.53 -8.09 -12.47
N LYS A 237 9.99 -9.36 -12.58
CA LYS A 237 9.54 -10.29 -13.65
C LYS A 237 8.03 -10.56 -13.56
N ALA A 238 7.51 -10.83 -12.38
CA ALA A 238 6.08 -11.05 -12.17
C ALA A 238 5.25 -9.82 -12.58
N MET A 239 5.68 -8.64 -12.18
CA MET A 239 5.02 -7.40 -12.57
C MET A 239 5.11 -7.13 -14.07
N LEU A 240 6.24 -7.42 -14.73
CA LEU A 240 6.36 -7.30 -16.18
C LEU A 240 5.39 -8.27 -16.90
N ALA A 241 5.25 -9.51 -16.44
CA ALA A 241 4.25 -10.41 -16.99
C ALA A 241 2.83 -9.81 -16.85
N LYS A 242 2.50 -9.24 -15.70
CA LYS A 242 1.18 -8.64 -15.45
C LYS A 242 0.91 -7.43 -16.34
N ILE A 243 1.85 -6.49 -16.47
CA ILE A 243 1.64 -5.28 -17.29
C ILE A 243 1.57 -5.60 -18.80
N TYR A 244 2.31 -6.61 -19.27
CA TYR A 244 2.21 -7.05 -20.68
C TYR A 244 0.92 -7.82 -20.99
N ALA A 245 0.20 -8.32 -20.00
CA ALA A 245 -1.15 -8.85 -20.18
C ALA A 245 -2.20 -7.73 -20.31
N GLU A 246 -1.92 -6.53 -19.80
CA GLU A 246 -2.86 -5.41 -19.80
C GLU A 246 -2.97 -4.76 -21.20
N LYS A 247 -4.18 -4.27 -21.51
CA LYS A 247 -4.53 -3.75 -22.84
C LYS A 247 -3.57 -2.70 -23.41
N PRO A 248 -3.04 -1.74 -22.62
CA PRO A 248 -2.18 -0.68 -23.17
C PRO A 248 -0.84 -1.17 -23.72
N LEU A 249 -0.27 -2.24 -23.15
CA LEU A 249 1.03 -2.79 -23.58
C LEU A 249 0.89 -4.14 -24.30
N ARG A 250 -0.24 -4.78 -24.26
CA ARG A 250 -0.51 -6.18 -24.60
C ARG A 250 0.51 -6.83 -25.53
N ASP A 251 1.38 -7.66 -24.95
CA ASP A 251 2.37 -8.48 -25.63
C ASP A 251 2.47 -9.85 -24.93
N TYR A 252 1.68 -10.78 -25.40
CA TYR A 252 1.61 -12.12 -24.83
C TYR A 252 2.93 -12.90 -24.98
N SER A 253 3.80 -12.55 -25.93
CA SER A 253 5.13 -13.14 -26.02
C SER A 253 6.01 -12.78 -24.82
N GLN A 254 5.89 -11.55 -24.33
CA GLN A 254 6.57 -11.11 -23.11
C GLN A 254 5.94 -11.73 -21.86
N VAL A 255 4.62 -11.90 -21.81
CA VAL A 255 3.95 -12.62 -20.71
C VAL A 255 4.55 -14.02 -20.56
N ILE A 256 4.56 -14.79 -21.65
CA ILE A 256 5.14 -16.15 -21.65
C ILE A 256 6.61 -16.13 -21.21
N LYS A 257 7.42 -15.25 -21.80
CA LYS A 257 8.84 -15.10 -21.46
C LYS A 257 9.07 -14.87 -19.98
N TYR A 258 8.36 -13.93 -19.36
CA TYR A 258 8.57 -13.62 -17.93
C TYR A 258 8.03 -14.70 -17.01
N CYS A 259 6.98 -15.41 -17.39
CA CYS A 259 6.51 -16.59 -16.67
C CYS A 259 7.56 -17.74 -16.74
N ASP A 260 8.16 -17.98 -17.91
CA ASP A 260 9.23 -18.98 -18.08
C ASP A 260 10.49 -18.63 -17.25
N LEU A 261 10.83 -17.34 -17.16
CA LEU A 261 11.93 -16.89 -16.33
C LEU A 261 11.66 -17.09 -14.83
N LEU A 262 10.42 -16.95 -14.38
CA LEU A 262 10.04 -17.23 -12.99
C LEU A 262 10.10 -18.73 -12.69
N GLU A 263 9.71 -19.59 -13.63
CA GLU A 263 9.87 -21.04 -13.51
C GLU A 263 11.36 -21.41 -13.37
N GLN A 264 12.24 -20.78 -14.17
CA GLN A 264 13.69 -20.95 -14.08
C GLN A 264 14.28 -20.42 -12.75
N ASP A 265 13.69 -19.40 -12.13
CA ASP A 265 14.03 -18.93 -10.79
C ASP A 265 13.61 -19.91 -9.68
N GLY A 266 12.90 -21.00 -10.01
CA GLY A 266 12.49 -22.05 -9.09
C GLY A 266 11.11 -21.85 -8.46
N PHE A 267 10.27 -20.94 -9.01
CA PHE A 267 8.87 -20.83 -8.61
C PHE A 267 8.05 -21.99 -9.18
N ASP A 268 7.14 -22.49 -8.36
CA ASP A 268 6.25 -23.60 -8.68
C ASP A 268 5.04 -23.58 -7.76
N LEU A 269 4.00 -24.34 -8.06
CA LEU A 269 2.87 -24.52 -7.17
C LEU A 269 3.29 -25.36 -5.94
N VAL A 270 2.71 -25.06 -4.78
CA VAL A 270 2.77 -25.96 -3.62
C VAL A 270 2.07 -27.28 -3.95
N GLU A 271 2.52 -28.38 -3.36
CA GLU A 271 1.88 -29.68 -3.56
C GLU A 271 0.50 -29.75 -2.92
N ASP A 272 0.40 -29.17 -1.73
CA ASP A 272 -0.88 -29.06 -1.02
C ASP A 272 -1.27 -27.58 -0.88
N PHE A 273 -2.45 -27.23 -1.41
CA PHE A 273 -2.98 -25.88 -1.32
C PHE A 273 -3.10 -25.36 0.11
N SER A 274 -3.28 -26.28 1.09
CA SER A 274 -3.31 -25.94 2.50
C SER A 274 -1.99 -25.38 3.03
N ASP A 275 -0.84 -25.72 2.41
CA ASP A 275 0.48 -25.23 2.85
C ASP A 275 0.62 -23.70 2.77
N LEU A 276 -0.22 -23.04 1.96
CA LEU A 276 -0.25 -21.58 1.86
C LEU A 276 -0.89 -20.90 3.09
N TRP A 277 -1.76 -21.63 3.84
CA TRP A 277 -2.68 -21.02 4.80
C TRP A 277 -2.64 -21.64 6.19
N THR A 278 -2.12 -22.87 6.32
CA THR A 278 -2.19 -23.63 7.58
C THR A 278 -1.30 -23.02 8.65
N LEU A 279 -1.89 -22.88 9.85
CA LEU A 279 -1.15 -22.51 11.04
C LEU A 279 -0.38 -23.72 11.60
N ASN A 280 0.66 -23.43 12.37
CA ASN A 280 1.35 -24.45 13.18
C ASN A 280 0.41 -24.99 14.27
N ASP A 281 0.80 -26.08 14.94
CA ASP A 281 -0.03 -26.77 15.94
C ASP A 281 -0.42 -25.87 17.12
N SER A 282 0.37 -24.85 17.44
CA SER A 282 0.08 -23.89 18.50
C SER A 282 -0.81 -22.72 18.03
N GLY A 283 -1.06 -22.56 16.72
CA GLY A 283 -1.81 -21.43 16.16
C GLY A 283 -1.08 -20.08 16.22
N THR A 284 0.21 -20.09 16.56
CA THR A 284 1.00 -18.87 16.80
C THR A 284 1.78 -18.39 15.59
N ASP A 285 1.84 -19.19 14.52
CA ASP A 285 2.51 -18.86 13.28
C ASP A 285 1.93 -19.70 12.13
N LEU A 286 2.27 -19.32 10.87
CA LEU A 286 2.07 -20.22 9.73
C LEU A 286 2.97 -21.44 9.87
N LYS A 287 2.47 -22.59 9.41
CA LYS A 287 3.27 -23.82 9.31
C LYS A 287 4.43 -23.65 8.33
N ILE A 288 4.20 -22.97 7.22
CA ILE A 288 5.19 -22.68 6.18
C ILE A 288 5.05 -21.21 5.77
N ARG A 289 6.15 -20.47 5.75
CA ARG A 289 6.27 -19.14 5.17
C ARG A 289 7.18 -19.19 3.93
N ASN A 290 7.11 -18.18 3.10
CA ASN A 290 7.98 -18.04 1.94
C ASN A 290 7.96 -19.29 1.03
N THR A 291 6.75 -19.80 0.73
CA THR A 291 6.61 -21.00 -0.10
C THR A 291 7.17 -20.76 -1.51
N LYS A 292 7.44 -21.85 -2.25
CA LYS A 292 7.86 -21.76 -3.64
C LYS A 292 6.83 -21.13 -4.58
N GLU A 293 5.58 -21.01 -4.14
CA GLU A 293 4.50 -20.36 -4.87
C GLU A 293 4.40 -18.85 -4.58
N SER A 294 4.95 -18.39 -3.45
CA SER A 294 4.97 -16.97 -3.08
C SER A 294 6.07 -16.22 -3.80
N ILE A 295 5.73 -15.13 -4.50
CA ILE A 295 6.69 -14.24 -5.19
C ILE A 295 6.96 -12.99 -4.35
N LEU A 296 5.92 -12.41 -3.79
CA LEU A 296 6.00 -11.29 -2.85
C LEU A 296 4.95 -11.46 -1.77
N GLU A 297 5.36 -11.43 -0.51
CA GLU A 297 4.45 -11.50 0.62
C GLU A 297 4.79 -10.49 1.72
N ALA A 298 3.77 -10.08 2.47
CA ALA A 298 3.93 -9.34 3.71
C ALA A 298 3.83 -10.32 4.89
N ASN A 299 4.89 -10.39 5.68
CA ASN A 299 4.97 -11.26 6.86
C ASN A 299 4.66 -10.47 8.13
N PHE A 300 3.84 -11.07 8.99
CA PHE A 300 3.47 -10.50 10.29
C PHE A 300 4.12 -11.30 11.42
N PRO A 301 4.52 -10.63 12.52
CA PRO A 301 5.16 -11.30 13.66
C PRO A 301 4.17 -12.17 14.42
N SER A 302 4.70 -13.04 15.28
CA SER A 302 3.92 -13.92 16.17
C SER A 302 3.00 -13.18 17.16
N THR A 303 3.22 -11.86 17.34
CA THR A 303 2.32 -10.98 18.11
C THR A 303 1.08 -10.57 17.33
N GLY A 304 0.96 -10.97 16.04
CA GLY A 304 -0.13 -10.59 15.15
C GLY A 304 0.19 -9.33 14.34
N GLY A 305 -0.85 -8.66 13.86
CA GLY A 305 -0.75 -7.45 13.06
C GLY A 305 -1.45 -7.55 11.72
N ASN A 306 -1.72 -8.76 11.23
CA ASN A 306 -2.56 -8.96 10.05
C ASN A 306 -4.05 -8.88 10.42
N TRP A 307 -4.62 -7.70 10.32
CA TRP A 307 -6.04 -7.51 10.59
C TRP A 307 -6.97 -7.83 9.41
N CYS A 308 -6.43 -8.34 8.30
CA CYS A 308 -7.21 -9.02 7.26
C CYS A 308 -7.98 -10.21 7.85
N ALA A 309 -7.34 -10.99 8.74
CA ALA A 309 -8.00 -12.06 9.47
C ALA A 309 -9.16 -11.56 10.35
N TRP A 310 -8.99 -10.38 10.93
CA TRP A 310 -10.00 -9.72 11.75
C TRP A 310 -11.15 -9.13 10.93
N MET A 311 -10.84 -8.49 9.79
CA MET A 311 -11.84 -7.88 8.91
C MET A 311 -12.67 -8.91 8.14
N PHE A 312 -12.07 -10.00 7.69
CA PHE A 312 -12.71 -10.93 6.75
C PHE A 312 -12.79 -12.36 7.25
N GLY A 313 -11.90 -12.76 8.14
CA GLY A 313 -11.77 -14.12 8.58
C GLY A 313 -12.58 -14.46 9.83
N ARG A 314 -12.42 -15.71 10.25
CA ARG A 314 -13.07 -16.30 11.43
C ARG A 314 -12.51 -15.79 12.75
N ASP A 315 -11.28 -15.29 12.75
CA ASP A 315 -10.56 -14.91 13.98
C ASP A 315 -11.34 -13.88 14.82
N LEU A 316 -12.05 -13.01 14.16
CA LEU A 316 -12.94 -12.02 14.78
C LEU A 316 -13.99 -12.64 15.70
N LEU A 317 -14.51 -13.81 15.36
CA LEU A 317 -15.56 -14.48 16.13
C LEU A 317 -15.08 -14.97 17.50
N ASN A 318 -13.78 -15.14 17.68
CA ASN A 318 -13.20 -15.49 18.96
C ASN A 318 -13.24 -14.33 19.96
N TYR A 319 -13.46 -13.10 19.49
CA TYR A 319 -13.56 -11.90 20.32
C TYR A 319 -15.01 -11.55 20.62
N ASP A 320 -15.79 -11.33 19.59
CA ASP A 320 -17.18 -10.94 19.69
C ASP A 320 -17.89 -11.17 18.36
N TYR A 321 -18.72 -12.21 18.27
CA TYR A 321 -19.46 -12.54 17.07
C TYR A 321 -20.67 -11.61 16.82
N SER A 322 -21.07 -10.79 17.78
CA SER A 322 -22.03 -9.71 17.59
C SER A 322 -21.43 -8.47 16.88
N PHE A 323 -20.13 -8.48 16.64
CA PHE A 323 -19.39 -7.39 16.05
C PHE A 323 -19.68 -7.25 14.54
N THR A 324 -20.39 -6.21 14.14
CA THR A 324 -21.03 -6.12 12.83
C THR A 324 -20.27 -5.32 11.77
N TRP A 325 -19.28 -4.52 12.15
CA TRP A 325 -18.54 -3.67 11.20
C TRP A 325 -17.47 -4.40 10.39
N ALA A 326 -17.03 -5.55 10.83
CA ALA A 326 -16.14 -6.41 10.07
C ALA A 326 -16.98 -7.31 9.14
N LYS A 327 -16.56 -7.65 7.99
CA LYS A 327 -17.16 -8.46 6.93
C LYS A 327 -17.36 -7.65 5.66
N TRP A 328 -16.37 -6.87 5.39
CA TRP A 328 -16.37 -6.11 4.15
C TRP A 328 -16.42 -7.02 2.93
N VAL A 329 -15.87 -8.23 3.03
CA VAL A 329 -15.92 -9.22 1.95
C VAL A 329 -16.31 -10.58 2.54
N THR A 330 -17.35 -11.18 1.96
CA THR A 330 -17.90 -12.49 2.36
C THR A 330 -17.96 -13.39 1.14
N PRO A 331 -17.47 -14.64 1.19
CA PRO A 331 -17.59 -15.59 0.07
C PRO A 331 -19.03 -15.72 -0.41
N SER A 332 -19.25 -15.63 -1.71
CA SER A 332 -20.59 -15.73 -2.29
C SER A 332 -21.09 -17.17 -2.40
N ARG A 333 -22.41 -17.32 -2.56
CA ARG A 333 -23.00 -18.62 -2.91
C ARG A 333 -22.56 -19.11 -4.27
N ASP A 334 -22.34 -18.20 -5.22
CA ASP A 334 -21.92 -18.55 -6.57
C ASP A 334 -20.51 -19.13 -6.57
N LEU A 335 -19.58 -18.55 -5.82
CA LEU A 335 -18.24 -19.11 -5.60
C LEU A 335 -18.33 -20.52 -4.96
N ILE A 336 -19.09 -20.67 -3.89
CA ILE A 336 -19.24 -21.95 -3.19
C ILE A 336 -19.87 -23.00 -4.12
N ASN A 337 -20.91 -22.64 -4.87
CA ASN A 337 -21.57 -23.51 -5.84
C ASN A 337 -20.60 -23.89 -6.99
N LEU A 338 -19.74 -22.97 -7.43
CA LEU A 338 -18.71 -23.27 -8.42
C LEU A 338 -17.75 -24.34 -7.93
N PHE A 339 -17.20 -24.21 -6.73
CA PHE A 339 -16.32 -25.23 -6.13
C PHE A 339 -17.02 -26.60 -6.03
N ASN A 340 -18.28 -26.60 -5.61
CA ASN A 340 -19.07 -27.83 -5.48
C ASN A 340 -19.32 -28.48 -6.86
N ARG A 341 -19.66 -27.68 -7.89
CA ARG A 341 -19.89 -28.16 -9.26
C ARG A 341 -18.63 -28.78 -9.87
N GLU A 342 -17.49 -28.16 -9.61
CA GLU A 342 -16.19 -28.65 -10.11
C GLU A 342 -15.60 -29.76 -9.23
N ASN A 343 -16.28 -30.17 -8.15
CA ASN A 343 -15.79 -31.12 -7.14
C ASN A 343 -14.47 -30.72 -6.48
N ASP A 344 -14.18 -29.41 -6.42
CA ASP A 344 -12.97 -28.87 -5.82
C ASP A 344 -13.15 -28.64 -4.32
N THR A 345 -13.37 -29.74 -3.60
CA THR A 345 -13.57 -29.70 -2.14
C THR A 345 -12.32 -29.25 -1.40
N LYS A 346 -11.14 -29.52 -1.96
CA LYS A 346 -9.85 -29.15 -1.34
C LYS A 346 -9.70 -27.63 -1.25
N ARG A 347 -9.82 -26.91 -2.36
CA ARG A 347 -9.73 -25.46 -2.33
C ARG A 347 -10.92 -24.82 -1.61
N LEU A 348 -12.12 -25.39 -1.69
CA LEU A 348 -13.26 -24.91 -0.94
C LEU A 348 -13.00 -24.91 0.57
N ASN A 349 -12.56 -26.04 1.12
CA ASN A 349 -12.31 -26.19 2.56
C ASN A 349 -11.19 -25.26 3.07
N GLU A 350 -10.24 -24.91 2.21
CA GLU A 350 -9.16 -23.97 2.56
C GLU A 350 -9.55 -22.49 2.35
N SER A 351 -10.61 -22.22 1.60
CA SER A 351 -11.03 -20.87 1.26
C SER A 351 -12.22 -20.37 2.06
N VAL A 352 -13.09 -21.28 2.51
CA VAL A 352 -14.36 -20.98 3.17
C VAL A 352 -14.49 -21.81 4.44
N VAL A 353 -14.90 -21.16 5.54
CA VAL A 353 -15.26 -21.82 6.80
C VAL A 353 -16.63 -21.33 7.25
N TYR A 354 -17.41 -22.21 7.85
CA TYR A 354 -18.74 -21.86 8.35
C TYR A 354 -18.72 -21.76 9.87
N TYR A 355 -19.45 -20.75 10.38
CA TYR A 355 -19.59 -20.52 11.81
C TYR A 355 -20.93 -19.85 12.14
N GLU A 356 -21.29 -19.76 13.41
CA GLU A 356 -22.46 -19.03 13.88
C GLU A 356 -22.24 -17.53 13.79
N CYS A 357 -23.29 -16.80 13.36
CA CYS A 357 -23.28 -15.36 13.23
C CYS A 357 -24.70 -14.83 13.16
N ASP A 358 -25.12 -14.01 14.10
CA ASP A 358 -26.50 -13.54 14.22
C ASP A 358 -26.81 -12.20 13.50
N TRP A 359 -25.78 -11.58 12.89
CA TRP A 359 -25.88 -10.26 12.24
C TRP A 359 -25.88 -10.29 10.69
N SER A 360 -25.85 -11.45 10.07
CA SER A 360 -25.77 -11.56 8.62
C SER A 360 -27.13 -11.59 7.93
N ILE A 361 -27.19 -10.95 6.76
CA ILE A 361 -28.33 -11.05 5.83
C ILE A 361 -28.09 -12.04 4.69
N TYR A 362 -26.85 -12.50 4.48
CA TYR A 362 -26.49 -13.36 3.33
C TYR A 362 -26.66 -14.84 3.60
N TYR A 363 -26.42 -15.29 4.83
CA TYR A 363 -26.43 -16.70 5.22
C TYR A 363 -27.31 -16.91 6.45
N PRO A 364 -27.78 -18.14 6.70
CA PRO A 364 -28.40 -18.46 7.98
C PRO A 364 -27.44 -18.21 9.16
N SER A 365 -27.96 -17.72 10.26
CA SER A 365 -27.15 -17.35 11.45
C SER A 365 -26.30 -18.50 12.00
N ASN A 366 -26.75 -19.73 11.85
CA ASN A 366 -26.03 -20.93 12.30
C ASN A 366 -25.08 -21.52 11.25
N HIS A 367 -24.96 -20.89 10.07
CA HIS A 367 -24.14 -21.41 8.98
C HIS A 367 -23.62 -20.28 8.08
N TYR A 368 -22.91 -19.33 8.66
CA TYR A 368 -22.36 -18.18 7.93
C TYR A 368 -21.01 -18.53 7.32
N ALA A 369 -20.82 -18.19 6.04
CA ALA A 369 -19.57 -18.41 5.33
C ALA A 369 -18.56 -17.25 5.58
N PHE A 370 -17.37 -17.59 6.03
CA PHE A 370 -16.26 -16.68 6.23
C PHE A 370 -15.10 -17.03 5.31
N MET A 371 -14.32 -16.03 4.90
CA MET A 371 -13.03 -16.26 4.27
C MET A 371 -12.08 -16.97 5.23
N TYR A 372 -11.39 -18.02 4.74
CA TYR A 372 -10.54 -18.86 5.58
C TYR A 372 -9.05 -18.76 5.24
N LYS A 373 -8.66 -18.05 4.20
CA LYS A 373 -7.25 -17.90 3.78
C LYS A 373 -6.43 -17.08 4.78
N CYS A 374 -6.97 -15.97 5.30
CA CYS A 374 -6.37 -15.24 6.42
C CYS A 374 -6.92 -15.76 7.75
N ARG A 375 -6.29 -16.78 8.33
CA ARG A 375 -6.82 -17.54 9.48
C ARG A 375 -6.53 -16.92 10.83
N ALA A 376 -5.46 -16.14 10.94
CA ALA A 376 -5.03 -15.49 12.17
C ALA A 376 -4.26 -14.21 11.89
N GLY A 377 -4.09 -13.39 12.92
CA GLY A 377 -3.31 -12.15 12.85
C GLY A 377 -1.83 -12.33 12.52
N VAL A 378 -1.33 -13.56 12.52
CA VAL A 378 0.03 -13.94 12.14
C VAL A 378 0.13 -14.42 10.68
N SER A 379 -0.99 -14.63 9.99
CA SER A 379 -1.00 -15.09 8.60
C SER A 379 -0.27 -14.10 7.69
N SER A 380 0.56 -14.60 6.77
CA SER A 380 1.13 -13.77 5.69
C SER A 380 0.05 -13.35 4.69
N ILE A 381 0.26 -12.22 4.05
CA ILE A 381 -0.52 -11.82 2.86
C ILE A 381 0.38 -11.97 1.64
N ILE A 382 0.00 -12.84 0.71
CA ILE A 382 0.73 -13.05 -0.54
C ILE A 382 0.21 -12.04 -1.57
N LYS A 383 1.01 -11.00 -1.85
CA LYS A 383 0.66 -9.95 -2.84
C LYS A 383 0.80 -10.45 -4.28
N LEU A 384 1.84 -11.24 -4.56
CA LEU A 384 2.09 -11.85 -5.87
C LEU A 384 2.31 -13.34 -5.71
N ARG A 385 1.52 -14.15 -6.41
CA ARG A 385 1.53 -15.61 -6.33
C ARG A 385 1.73 -16.24 -7.69
N TYR A 386 2.58 -17.24 -7.77
CA TYR A 386 2.95 -17.89 -9.05
C TYR A 386 1.74 -18.52 -9.78
N ALA A 387 0.73 -19.00 -9.05
CA ALA A 387 -0.51 -19.51 -9.66
C ALA A 387 -1.20 -18.46 -10.55
N ASP A 388 -1.20 -17.17 -10.16
CA ASP A 388 -1.75 -16.08 -10.98
C ASP A 388 -0.98 -15.94 -12.30
N LEU A 389 0.35 -16.04 -12.25
CA LEU A 389 1.21 -15.96 -13.42
C LEU A 389 1.02 -17.17 -14.37
N LEU A 390 0.76 -18.36 -13.83
CA LEU A 390 0.43 -19.54 -14.64
C LEU A 390 -0.89 -19.35 -15.38
N LEU A 391 -1.88 -18.75 -14.76
CA LEU A 391 -3.15 -18.43 -15.41
C LEU A 391 -2.97 -17.38 -16.51
N LEU A 392 -2.16 -16.33 -16.27
CA LEU A 392 -1.80 -15.36 -17.31
C LEU A 392 -1.02 -16.00 -18.47
N LYS A 393 -0.10 -16.94 -18.17
CA LYS A 393 0.61 -17.71 -19.20
C LYS A 393 -0.34 -18.56 -20.02
N ALA A 394 -1.32 -19.21 -19.37
CA ALA A 394 -2.36 -19.96 -20.06
C ALA A 394 -3.22 -19.07 -20.98
N GLU A 395 -3.63 -17.88 -20.52
CA GLU A 395 -4.32 -16.89 -21.35
C GLU A 395 -3.46 -16.48 -22.57
N ALA A 396 -2.15 -16.28 -22.34
CA ALA A 396 -1.24 -15.87 -23.42
C ALA A 396 -1.03 -16.93 -24.50
N TYR A 397 -1.39 -18.19 -24.25
CA TYR A 397 -1.35 -19.27 -25.24
C TYR A 397 -2.67 -19.43 -26.04
N LEU A 398 -3.77 -18.76 -25.62
CA LEU A 398 -5.05 -18.77 -26.31
C LEU A 398 -5.12 -17.73 -27.43
#